data_d1ef64b2413958253662fa3f610ce6af
#
_entry.id   d1ef64b2413958253662fa3f610ce6af
#
_cell.length_a   1.000
_cell.length_b   1.000
_cell.length_c   1.000
_cell.angle_alpha   90.00
_cell.angle_beta   90.00
_cell.angle_gamma   90.00
#
_symmetry.space_group_name_H-M   'P 1'
#
loop_
_entity.id
_entity.type
_entity.pdbx_description
1 polymer ?
#
loop_
_entity_poly.entity_id
_entity_poly.type
_entity_poly.pdbx_seq_one_letter_code
_entity_poly.pdbx_strand_id
1 'polypeptide(L)'
;DIAILVVAADDGIMPQTVEAIHHAKAAGVSVIVAINKMDKVGANPENVKQQLTEYELIPEEWGGDTPCIPVSAKTKEVLYDLLEMVTLVAEMKELKANPDRAAKGTVIEARLDKGRGPIATVLVQNGTLHKGDTIIAGTCVGRVRVMTNDKGERVTEAGPSVPVEITGLDEVPVGGDIFDAVSDERLARTLVDQRKAAKKEEIFNAQTKVTLDNLFDQMKLGEIKELQIIVKADVQGSAEAVKQSLEKLSNDEVRVKVIHAAAGAVTESDVTLAKVSNAIIIAFNVRPVATA
;
A
#
# COMPACT_ATOMS: atom_id res chain seq x y z
N ASP A 1 -9.12 -7.33 -8.64
CA ASP A 1 -10.12 -8.07 -9.39
C ASP A 1 -10.51 -9.37 -8.65
N ILE A 2 -9.52 -10.19 -8.23
CA ILE A 2 -9.72 -11.43 -7.48
C ILE A 2 -8.71 -11.45 -6.32
N ALA A 3 -9.13 -11.85 -5.14
CA ALA A 3 -8.25 -12.06 -3.99
C ALA A 3 -8.11 -13.55 -3.70
N ILE A 4 -6.89 -14.03 -3.54
CA ILE A 4 -6.61 -15.39 -3.05
C ILE A 4 -6.24 -15.27 -1.57
N LEU A 5 -7.12 -15.74 -0.69
CA LEU A 5 -6.90 -15.76 0.74
C LEU A 5 -6.23 -17.08 1.12
N VAL A 6 -4.99 -17.01 1.58
CA VAL A 6 -4.25 -18.20 2.00
C VAL A 6 -4.41 -18.41 3.50
N VAL A 7 -4.98 -19.53 3.90
CA VAL A 7 -5.21 -19.90 5.30
C VAL A 7 -4.54 -21.23 5.60
N ALA A 8 -3.84 -21.32 6.70
CA ALA A 8 -3.19 -22.58 7.10
C ALA A 8 -4.22 -23.52 7.74
N ALA A 9 -4.27 -24.78 7.28
CA ALA A 9 -5.20 -25.79 7.77
C ALA A 9 -4.96 -26.22 9.24
N ASP A 10 -3.74 -25.97 9.74
CA ASP A 10 -3.32 -26.27 11.12
C ASP A 10 -3.55 -25.10 12.08
N ASP A 11 -3.49 -23.87 11.62
CA ASP A 11 -3.57 -22.65 12.45
C ASP A 11 -4.98 -22.02 12.44
N GLY A 12 -5.77 -22.23 11.38
CA GLY A 12 -7.07 -21.60 11.19
C GLY A 12 -6.99 -20.12 10.84
N ILE A 13 -8.05 -19.36 11.14
CA ILE A 13 -8.14 -17.94 10.85
C ILE A 13 -7.41 -17.11 11.93
N MET A 14 -6.36 -16.44 11.53
CA MET A 14 -5.54 -15.56 12.38
C MET A 14 -5.96 -14.08 12.23
N PRO A 15 -5.62 -13.17 13.16
CA PRO A 15 -6.00 -11.75 13.06
C PRO A 15 -5.64 -11.08 11.73
N GLN A 16 -4.50 -11.42 11.13
CA GLN A 16 -4.09 -10.91 9.81
C GLN A 16 -5.00 -11.43 8.69
N THR A 17 -5.51 -12.66 8.83
CA THR A 17 -6.48 -13.23 7.89
C THR A 17 -7.80 -12.47 7.94
N VAL A 18 -8.26 -12.12 9.15
CA VAL A 18 -9.48 -11.31 9.37
C VAL A 18 -9.34 -9.94 8.70
N GLU A 19 -8.19 -9.29 8.88
CA GLU A 19 -7.89 -8.01 8.25
C GLU A 19 -7.94 -8.13 6.72
N ALA A 20 -7.32 -9.17 6.15
CA ALA A 20 -7.36 -9.42 4.71
C ALA A 20 -8.79 -9.66 4.18
N ILE A 21 -9.63 -10.38 4.94
CA ILE A 21 -11.06 -10.58 4.61
C ILE A 21 -11.79 -9.24 4.57
N HIS A 22 -11.59 -8.39 5.58
CA HIS A 22 -12.24 -7.08 5.62
C HIS A 22 -11.81 -6.20 4.45
N HIS A 23 -10.52 -6.20 4.09
CA HIS A 23 -10.03 -5.46 2.92
C HIS A 23 -10.61 -5.99 1.60
N ALA A 24 -10.66 -7.31 1.41
CA ALA A 24 -11.24 -7.90 0.21
C ALA A 24 -12.73 -7.57 0.07
N LYS A 25 -13.49 -7.65 1.17
CA LYS A 25 -14.91 -7.26 1.21
C LYS A 25 -15.11 -5.77 0.93
N ALA A 26 -14.32 -4.91 1.57
CA ALA A 26 -14.39 -3.47 1.34
C ALA A 26 -14.06 -3.09 -0.12
N ALA A 27 -13.18 -3.84 -0.76
CA ALA A 27 -12.84 -3.68 -2.18
C ALA A 27 -13.87 -4.31 -3.13
N GLY A 28 -14.82 -5.11 -2.63
CA GLY A 28 -15.85 -5.78 -3.43
C GLY A 28 -15.28 -6.78 -4.44
N VAL A 29 -14.11 -7.39 -4.16
CA VAL A 29 -13.47 -8.37 -5.03
C VAL A 29 -13.92 -9.78 -4.67
N SER A 30 -13.92 -10.69 -5.67
CA SER A 30 -14.17 -12.12 -5.42
C SER A 30 -13.02 -12.72 -4.62
N VAL A 31 -13.35 -13.53 -3.64
CA VAL A 31 -12.39 -14.22 -2.79
C VAL A 31 -12.34 -15.69 -3.12
N ILE A 32 -11.15 -16.22 -3.36
CA ILE A 32 -10.86 -17.66 -3.45
C ILE A 32 -10.05 -18.02 -2.22
N VAL A 33 -10.42 -19.06 -1.49
CA VAL A 33 -9.69 -19.48 -0.29
C VAL A 33 -8.81 -20.68 -0.62
N ALA A 34 -7.49 -20.50 -0.44
CA ALA A 34 -6.52 -21.59 -0.52
C ALA A 34 -6.19 -22.08 0.90
N ILE A 35 -6.70 -23.26 1.26
CA ILE A 35 -6.44 -23.89 2.56
C ILE A 35 -5.12 -24.64 2.45
N ASN A 36 -4.04 -24.01 2.93
CA ASN A 36 -2.66 -24.46 2.75
C ASN A 36 -2.20 -25.37 3.92
N LYS A 37 -1.06 -26.01 3.74
CA LYS A 37 -0.40 -26.94 4.67
C LYS A 37 -1.17 -28.25 4.86
N MET A 38 -1.84 -28.74 3.83
CA MET A 38 -2.55 -30.02 3.89
C MET A 38 -1.64 -31.24 4.13
N ASP A 39 -0.33 -31.06 3.92
CA ASP A 39 0.72 -32.07 4.21
C ASP A 39 1.02 -32.24 5.71
N LYS A 40 0.51 -31.37 6.57
CA LYS A 40 0.75 -31.47 8.02
C LYS A 40 -0.19 -32.43 8.72
N VAL A 41 0.34 -33.14 9.73
CA VAL A 41 -0.47 -33.94 10.66
C VAL A 41 -1.32 -32.98 11.51
N GLY A 42 -2.65 -33.17 11.46
CA GLY A 42 -3.60 -32.29 12.15
C GLY A 42 -4.22 -31.20 11.26
N ALA A 43 -3.90 -31.17 9.97
CA ALA A 43 -4.60 -30.32 9.02
C ALA A 43 -6.12 -30.61 9.04
N ASN A 44 -6.92 -29.57 9.29
CA ASN A 44 -8.37 -29.69 9.36
C ASN A 44 -9.04 -28.61 8.49
N PRO A 45 -9.27 -28.90 7.20
CA PRO A 45 -9.90 -27.96 6.29
C PRO A 45 -11.35 -27.62 6.65
N GLU A 46 -12.08 -28.56 7.24
CA GLU A 46 -13.47 -28.33 7.64
C GLU A 46 -13.60 -27.30 8.77
N ASN A 47 -12.66 -27.31 9.71
CA ASN A 47 -12.61 -26.26 10.76
C ASN A 47 -12.37 -24.87 10.15
N VAL A 48 -11.48 -24.76 9.15
CA VAL A 48 -11.24 -23.50 8.46
C VAL A 48 -12.48 -23.02 7.72
N LYS A 49 -13.17 -23.93 6.99
CA LYS A 49 -14.43 -23.62 6.30
C LYS A 49 -15.50 -23.13 7.29
N GLN A 50 -15.60 -23.76 8.45
CA GLN A 50 -16.55 -23.35 9.49
C GLN A 50 -16.23 -21.95 10.03
N GLN A 51 -14.96 -21.65 10.32
CA GLN A 51 -14.54 -20.32 10.77
C GLN A 51 -14.79 -19.25 9.71
N LEU A 52 -14.61 -19.56 8.41
CA LEU A 52 -14.90 -18.63 7.32
C LEU A 52 -16.36 -18.17 7.28
N THR A 53 -17.31 -19.03 7.68
CA THR A 53 -18.73 -18.67 7.71
C THR A 53 -19.04 -17.58 8.73
N GLU A 54 -18.26 -17.46 9.81
CA GLU A 54 -18.40 -16.38 10.80
C GLU A 54 -18.10 -15.00 10.17
N TYR A 55 -17.31 -15.02 9.11
CA TYR A 55 -16.97 -13.82 8.31
C TYR A 55 -17.78 -13.74 7.01
N GLU A 56 -18.92 -14.43 6.91
CA GLU A 56 -19.80 -14.42 5.72
C GLU A 56 -19.10 -14.88 4.41
N LEU A 57 -18.03 -15.67 4.52
CA LEU A 57 -17.42 -16.37 3.41
C LEU A 57 -17.93 -17.82 3.44
N ILE A 58 -19.04 -18.05 2.74
CA ILE A 58 -19.70 -19.36 2.74
C ILE A 58 -19.10 -20.20 1.62
N PRO A 59 -18.53 -21.41 1.94
CA PRO A 59 -17.99 -22.29 0.92
C PRO A 59 -19.05 -22.71 -0.13
N GLU A 60 -18.64 -22.90 -1.38
CA GLU A 60 -19.51 -23.36 -2.46
C GLU A 60 -20.21 -24.71 -2.12
N GLU A 61 -19.48 -25.62 -1.45
CA GLU A 61 -19.99 -26.90 -1.00
C GLU A 61 -21.20 -26.76 -0.04
N TRP A 62 -21.31 -25.62 0.64
CA TRP A 62 -22.40 -25.33 1.57
C TRP A 62 -23.43 -24.34 0.98
N GLY A 63 -23.38 -24.16 -0.34
CA GLY A 63 -24.31 -23.31 -1.09
C GLY A 63 -23.97 -21.83 -1.13
N GLY A 64 -22.73 -21.47 -0.79
CA GLY A 64 -22.18 -20.11 -0.93
C GLY A 64 -21.54 -19.85 -2.28
N ASP A 65 -20.74 -18.79 -2.33
CA ASP A 65 -20.07 -18.28 -3.53
C ASP A 65 -18.54 -18.21 -3.38
N THR A 66 -18.01 -18.81 -2.32
CA THR A 66 -16.56 -18.76 -2.02
C THR A 66 -15.90 -20.11 -2.31
N PRO A 67 -15.10 -20.22 -3.39
CA PRO A 67 -14.33 -21.42 -3.67
C PRO A 67 -13.28 -21.66 -2.57
N CYS A 68 -13.25 -22.88 -2.00
CA CYS A 68 -12.30 -23.30 -0.98
C CYS A 68 -11.48 -24.48 -1.48
N ILE A 69 -10.19 -24.29 -1.72
CA ILE A 69 -9.31 -25.28 -2.34
C ILE A 69 -8.25 -25.71 -1.35
N PRO A 70 -8.23 -26.98 -0.91
CA PRO A 70 -7.18 -27.52 -0.07
C PRO A 70 -5.90 -27.74 -0.89
N VAL A 71 -4.81 -27.07 -0.50
CA VAL A 71 -3.53 -27.10 -1.22
C VAL A 71 -2.35 -27.42 -0.30
N SER A 72 -1.25 -27.88 -0.86
CA SER A 72 0.04 -27.90 -0.18
C SER A 72 1.10 -27.21 -1.03
N ALA A 73 1.52 -26.04 -0.58
CA ALA A 73 2.61 -25.30 -1.22
C ALA A 73 3.95 -26.06 -1.14
N LYS A 74 4.14 -26.91 -0.13
CA LYS A 74 5.35 -27.71 0.06
C LYS A 74 5.45 -28.86 -0.93
N THR A 75 4.39 -29.64 -1.08
CA THR A 75 4.34 -30.78 -2.02
C THR A 75 3.93 -30.35 -3.42
N LYS A 76 3.43 -29.13 -3.58
CA LYS A 76 2.85 -28.57 -4.80
C LYS A 76 1.59 -29.31 -5.29
N GLU A 77 0.96 -30.08 -4.42
CA GLU A 77 -0.30 -30.74 -4.72
C GLU A 77 -1.46 -29.73 -4.84
N VAL A 78 -2.35 -30.00 -5.78
CA VAL A 78 -3.58 -29.21 -6.04
C VAL A 78 -3.35 -27.73 -6.39
N LEU A 79 -2.11 -27.32 -6.68
CA LEU A 79 -1.84 -25.93 -7.11
C LEU A 79 -2.40 -25.63 -8.50
N TYR A 80 -2.46 -26.63 -9.37
CA TYR A 80 -3.06 -26.45 -10.71
C TYR A 80 -4.56 -26.21 -10.63
N ASP A 81 -5.27 -26.89 -9.74
CA ASP A 81 -6.70 -26.69 -9.53
C ASP A 81 -7.00 -25.28 -8.98
N LEU A 82 -6.11 -24.76 -8.11
CA LEU A 82 -6.20 -23.37 -7.66
C LEU A 82 -6.04 -22.37 -8.84
N LEU A 83 -5.08 -22.61 -9.74
CA LEU A 83 -4.87 -21.77 -10.91
C LEU A 83 -6.04 -21.87 -11.90
N GLU A 84 -6.59 -23.07 -12.08
CA GLU A 84 -7.78 -23.30 -12.91
C GLU A 84 -8.99 -22.55 -12.35
N MET A 85 -9.20 -22.61 -11.03
CA MET A 85 -10.26 -21.85 -10.37
C MET A 85 -10.09 -20.33 -10.53
N VAL A 86 -8.86 -19.81 -10.43
CA VAL A 86 -8.58 -18.38 -10.69
C VAL A 86 -8.97 -18.01 -12.11
N THR A 87 -8.63 -18.86 -13.08
CA THR A 87 -8.97 -18.62 -14.49
C THR A 87 -10.48 -18.65 -14.70
N LEU A 88 -11.18 -19.64 -14.10
CA LEU A 88 -12.63 -19.74 -14.17
C LEU A 88 -13.33 -18.51 -13.59
N VAL A 89 -12.93 -18.08 -12.40
CA VAL A 89 -13.49 -16.86 -11.77
C VAL A 89 -13.20 -15.61 -12.60
N ALA A 90 -12.01 -15.51 -13.21
CA ALA A 90 -11.66 -14.41 -14.10
C ALA A 90 -12.53 -14.36 -15.36
N GLU A 91 -12.81 -15.51 -15.96
CA GLU A 91 -13.70 -15.64 -17.11
C GLU A 91 -15.15 -15.28 -16.75
N MET A 92 -15.66 -15.75 -15.63
CA MET A 92 -17.00 -15.43 -15.13
C MET A 92 -17.16 -13.91 -14.87
N LYS A 93 -16.09 -13.23 -14.45
CA LYS A 93 -16.06 -11.79 -14.21
C LYS A 93 -15.92 -10.96 -15.49
N GLU A 94 -15.64 -11.61 -16.64
CA GLU A 94 -15.38 -10.91 -17.91
C GLU A 94 -14.40 -9.75 -17.78
N LEU A 95 -13.27 -9.97 -17.08
CA LEU A 95 -12.29 -8.93 -16.85
C LEU A 95 -11.70 -8.42 -18.19
N LYS A 96 -11.90 -7.14 -18.47
CA LYS A 96 -11.51 -6.50 -19.74
C LYS A 96 -10.74 -5.22 -19.49
N ALA A 97 -9.75 -4.94 -20.33
CA ALA A 97 -9.02 -3.68 -20.35
C ALA A 97 -8.81 -3.23 -21.80
N ASN A 98 -8.75 -1.94 -22.04
CA ASN A 98 -8.47 -1.38 -23.37
C ASN A 98 -6.99 -0.95 -23.41
N PRO A 99 -6.12 -1.62 -24.22
CA PRO A 99 -4.73 -1.22 -24.36
C PRO A 99 -4.54 0.08 -25.18
N ASP A 100 -5.51 0.42 -26.06
CA ASP A 100 -5.37 1.52 -27.01
C ASP A 100 -5.80 2.87 -26.43
N ARG A 101 -5.34 3.20 -25.22
CA ARG A 101 -5.56 4.49 -24.56
C ARG A 101 -4.38 4.89 -23.70
N ALA A 102 -4.38 6.14 -23.23
CA ALA A 102 -3.41 6.60 -22.24
C ALA A 102 -3.46 5.72 -20.98
N ALA A 103 -2.28 5.38 -20.45
CA ALA A 103 -2.17 4.47 -19.32
C ALA A 103 -2.83 5.04 -18.07
N LYS A 104 -3.52 4.17 -17.34
CA LYS A 104 -4.05 4.39 -16.01
C LYS A 104 -3.78 3.17 -15.15
N GLY A 105 -3.44 3.40 -13.88
CA GLY A 105 -3.19 2.31 -12.97
C GLY A 105 -2.94 2.81 -11.56
N THR A 106 -2.30 1.96 -10.75
CA THR A 106 -2.08 2.23 -9.33
C THR A 106 -0.60 2.08 -8.98
N VAL A 107 -0.13 2.94 -8.09
CA VAL A 107 1.20 2.82 -7.46
C VAL A 107 1.12 1.73 -6.40
N ILE A 108 1.94 0.67 -6.57
CA ILE A 108 2.01 -0.43 -5.59
C ILE A 108 2.94 -0.02 -4.45
N GLU A 109 4.12 0.49 -4.80
CA GLU A 109 5.18 0.84 -3.86
C GLU A 109 6.03 1.98 -4.42
N ALA A 110 6.60 2.79 -3.56
CA ALA A 110 7.54 3.81 -3.96
C ALA A 110 8.65 4.02 -2.93
N ARG A 111 9.85 4.31 -3.44
CA ARG A 111 11.05 4.51 -2.63
C ARG A 111 11.93 5.61 -3.20
N LEU A 112 12.82 6.13 -2.36
CA LEU A 112 13.84 7.08 -2.79
C LEU A 112 15.20 6.38 -2.90
N ASP A 113 15.70 6.24 -4.12
CA ASP A 113 17.02 5.69 -4.40
C ASP A 113 18.07 6.81 -4.45
N LYS A 114 19.24 6.58 -3.85
CA LYS A 114 20.32 7.60 -3.77
C LYS A 114 20.90 7.99 -5.13
N GLY A 115 20.87 7.09 -6.12
CA GLY A 115 21.47 7.33 -7.44
C GLY A 115 20.43 7.64 -8.52
N ARG A 116 19.25 7.02 -8.41
CA ARG A 116 18.20 7.09 -9.44
C ARG A 116 17.06 8.05 -9.09
N GLY A 117 17.04 8.57 -7.85
CA GLY A 117 15.97 9.44 -7.35
C GLY A 117 14.70 8.68 -6.99
N PRO A 118 13.52 9.32 -7.09
CA PRO A 118 12.25 8.65 -6.84
C PRO A 118 12.02 7.50 -7.81
N ILE A 119 11.70 6.34 -7.26
CA ILE A 119 11.37 5.10 -7.98
C ILE A 119 9.99 4.66 -7.51
N ALA A 120 9.12 4.33 -8.44
CA ALA A 120 7.80 3.78 -8.14
C ALA A 120 7.56 2.49 -8.91
N THR A 121 7.02 1.48 -8.24
CA THR A 121 6.47 0.29 -8.87
C THR A 121 4.99 0.54 -9.11
N VAL A 122 4.58 0.52 -10.36
CA VAL A 122 3.21 0.78 -10.77
C VAL A 122 2.62 -0.44 -11.47
N LEU A 123 1.33 -0.66 -11.26
CA LEU A 123 0.55 -1.65 -11.99
C LEU A 123 -0.33 -0.92 -13.01
N VAL A 124 -0.09 -1.17 -14.28
CA VAL A 124 -0.97 -0.66 -15.34
C VAL A 124 -2.26 -1.46 -15.32
N GLN A 125 -3.39 -0.78 -15.15
CA GLN A 125 -4.71 -1.42 -15.12
C GLN A 125 -5.45 -1.24 -16.46
N ASN A 126 -5.20 -0.13 -17.13
CA ASN A 126 -5.85 0.19 -18.40
C ASN A 126 -4.93 1.06 -19.25
N GLY A 127 -5.00 0.93 -20.56
CA GLY A 127 -4.11 1.64 -21.48
C GLY A 127 -2.72 1.03 -21.55
N THR A 128 -1.84 1.68 -22.30
CA THR A 128 -0.44 1.29 -22.43
C THR A 128 0.45 2.45 -21.99
N LEU A 129 1.35 2.19 -21.06
CA LEU A 129 2.35 3.14 -20.58
C LEU A 129 3.61 3.03 -21.44
N HIS A 130 4.06 4.16 -21.98
CA HIS A 130 5.27 4.21 -22.81
C HIS A 130 6.38 4.98 -22.09
N LYS A 131 7.62 4.59 -22.43
CA LYS A 131 8.78 5.40 -22.06
C LYS A 131 8.66 6.80 -22.67
N GLY A 132 8.78 7.83 -21.85
CA GLY A 132 8.64 9.22 -22.26
C GLY A 132 7.28 9.85 -21.93
N ASP A 133 6.30 9.05 -21.54
CA ASP A 133 5.00 9.55 -21.10
C ASP A 133 5.15 10.41 -19.84
N THR A 134 4.33 11.46 -19.77
CA THR A 134 4.17 12.24 -18.54
C THR A 134 3.06 11.61 -17.73
N ILE A 135 3.33 11.32 -16.46
CA ILE A 135 2.33 10.75 -15.54
C ILE A 135 2.12 11.65 -14.34
N ILE A 136 0.89 11.60 -13.83
CA ILE A 136 0.50 12.18 -12.55
C ILE A 136 0.18 11.02 -11.63
N ALA A 137 0.81 10.94 -10.46
CA ALA A 137 0.52 9.96 -9.42
C ALA A 137 0.22 10.68 -8.10
N GLY A 138 -1.06 10.73 -7.71
CA GLY A 138 -1.48 11.49 -6.54
C GLY A 138 -1.11 12.97 -6.62
N THR A 139 -0.12 13.37 -5.81
CA THR A 139 0.46 14.73 -5.77
C THR A 139 1.83 14.82 -6.45
N CYS A 140 2.27 13.79 -7.16
CA CYS A 140 3.54 13.75 -7.86
C CYS A 140 3.33 13.80 -9.36
N VAL A 141 4.26 14.41 -10.09
CA VAL A 141 4.26 14.45 -11.54
C VAL A 141 5.66 14.15 -12.05
N GLY A 142 5.76 13.55 -13.19
CA GLY A 142 7.06 13.32 -13.80
C GLY A 142 6.99 12.65 -15.16
N ARG A 143 8.12 12.61 -15.85
CA ARG A 143 8.24 11.93 -17.14
C ARG A 143 8.94 10.60 -16.96
N VAL A 144 8.32 9.54 -17.44
CA VAL A 144 8.87 8.19 -17.38
C VAL A 144 10.20 8.12 -18.15
N ARG A 145 11.31 8.00 -17.44
CA ARG A 145 12.65 7.93 -18.02
C ARG A 145 13.09 6.52 -18.35
N VAL A 146 12.88 5.63 -17.39
CA VAL A 146 13.21 4.21 -17.52
C VAL A 146 12.05 3.41 -16.94
N MET A 147 11.68 2.36 -17.63
CA MET A 147 10.79 1.31 -17.14
C MET A 147 11.56 -0.01 -17.07
N THR A 148 11.34 -0.76 -16.02
CA THR A 148 11.96 -2.06 -15.77
C THR A 148 10.90 -3.06 -15.37
N ASN A 149 10.90 -4.24 -15.97
CA ASN A 149 9.95 -5.30 -15.64
C ASN A 149 10.36 -6.05 -14.35
N ASP A 150 9.58 -7.05 -13.98
CA ASP A 150 9.81 -7.93 -12.82
C ASP A 150 11.13 -8.73 -12.89
N LYS A 151 11.68 -8.93 -14.10
CA LYS A 151 12.95 -9.61 -14.34
C LYS A 151 14.17 -8.68 -14.30
N GLY A 152 13.96 -7.37 -14.10
CA GLY A 152 15.03 -6.36 -14.13
C GLY A 152 15.43 -5.90 -15.52
N GLU A 153 14.69 -6.26 -16.56
CA GLU A 153 14.96 -5.86 -17.94
C GLU A 153 14.29 -4.53 -18.26
N ARG A 154 14.96 -3.70 -19.05
CA ARG A 154 14.39 -2.44 -19.50
C ARG A 154 13.35 -2.68 -20.58
N VAL A 155 12.17 -2.13 -20.38
CA VAL A 155 11.06 -2.18 -21.34
C VAL A 155 10.71 -0.78 -21.83
N THR A 156 10.14 -0.68 -23.02
CA THR A 156 9.72 0.58 -23.66
C THR A 156 8.24 0.84 -23.49
N GLU A 157 7.46 -0.21 -23.25
CA GLU A 157 6.00 -0.16 -23.08
C GLU A 157 5.55 -1.17 -22.04
N ALA A 158 4.42 -0.89 -21.41
CA ALA A 158 3.76 -1.76 -20.45
C ALA A 158 2.24 -1.67 -20.65
N GLY A 159 1.64 -2.76 -21.09
CA GLY A 159 0.18 -2.89 -21.30
C GLY A 159 -0.58 -3.17 -20.00
N PRO A 160 -1.90 -3.41 -20.09
CA PRO A 160 -2.73 -3.75 -18.95
C PRO A 160 -2.25 -4.99 -18.21
N SER A 161 -2.42 -4.97 -16.87
CA SER A 161 -2.00 -6.02 -15.92
C SER A 161 -0.49 -6.25 -15.82
N VAL A 162 0.33 -5.35 -16.38
CA VAL A 162 1.80 -5.44 -16.32
C VAL A 162 2.33 -4.54 -15.20
N PRO A 163 3.04 -5.09 -14.20
CA PRO A 163 3.74 -4.30 -13.20
C PRO A 163 5.09 -3.83 -13.77
N VAL A 164 5.43 -2.56 -13.54
CA VAL A 164 6.73 -2.00 -13.96
C VAL A 164 7.28 -1.05 -12.89
N GLU A 165 8.60 -1.14 -12.68
CA GLU A 165 9.35 -0.13 -11.91
C GLU A 165 9.66 1.04 -12.83
N ILE A 166 9.28 2.25 -12.43
CA ILE A 166 9.50 3.47 -13.21
C ILE A 166 10.38 4.46 -12.46
N THR A 167 11.12 5.27 -13.21
CA THR A 167 11.90 6.40 -12.68
C THR A 167 11.55 7.67 -13.43
N GLY A 168 11.74 8.82 -12.78
CA GLY A 168 11.55 10.14 -13.41
C GLY A 168 10.44 10.98 -12.81
N LEU A 169 9.83 10.53 -11.70
CA LEU A 169 8.94 11.35 -10.88
C LEU A 169 9.73 12.43 -10.14
N ASP A 170 9.08 13.54 -9.81
CA ASP A 170 9.64 14.65 -9.03
C ASP A 170 9.76 14.31 -7.54
N GLU A 171 8.79 13.59 -7.00
CA GLU A 171 8.71 13.17 -5.60
C GLU A 171 8.32 11.69 -5.53
N VAL A 172 8.41 11.12 -4.32
CA VAL A 172 7.99 9.73 -4.05
C VAL A 172 6.47 9.72 -3.86
N PRO A 173 5.69 9.05 -4.73
CA PRO A 173 4.25 8.92 -4.57
C PRO A 173 3.89 8.00 -3.39
N VAL A 174 2.64 8.07 -2.96
CA VAL A 174 2.12 7.19 -1.91
C VAL A 174 1.65 5.87 -2.54
N GLY A 175 1.90 4.76 -1.83
CA GLY A 175 1.32 3.47 -2.23
C GLY A 175 -0.21 3.54 -2.23
N GLY A 176 -0.84 3.01 -3.29
CA GLY A 176 -2.29 3.13 -3.50
C GLY A 176 -2.71 4.35 -4.33
N ASP A 177 -1.83 5.32 -4.58
CA ASP A 177 -2.15 6.45 -5.46
C ASP A 177 -2.48 5.96 -6.88
N ILE A 178 -3.52 6.53 -7.45
CA ILE A 178 -3.85 6.31 -8.88
C ILE A 178 -2.90 7.15 -9.72
N PHE A 179 -2.33 6.55 -10.76
CA PHE A 179 -1.61 7.29 -11.78
C PHE A 179 -2.38 7.36 -13.09
N ASP A 180 -2.27 8.49 -13.76
CA ASP A 180 -2.80 8.74 -15.10
C ASP A 180 -1.68 9.27 -16.01
N ALA A 181 -1.55 8.68 -17.20
CA ALA A 181 -0.67 9.23 -18.24
C ALA A 181 -1.40 10.38 -18.96
N VAL A 182 -0.69 11.48 -19.16
CA VAL A 182 -1.22 12.70 -19.76
C VAL A 182 -0.31 13.22 -20.85
N SER A 183 -0.88 13.86 -21.87
CA SER A 183 -0.14 14.39 -23.01
C SER A 183 0.49 15.77 -22.74
N ASP A 184 -0.11 16.57 -21.86
CA ASP A 184 0.35 17.95 -21.58
C ASP A 184 1.00 18.02 -20.18
N GLU A 185 2.33 18.13 -20.15
CA GLU A 185 3.11 18.26 -18.93
C GLU A 185 2.81 19.55 -18.15
N ARG A 186 2.50 20.67 -18.83
CA ARG A 186 2.19 21.93 -18.16
C ARG A 186 0.88 21.87 -17.40
N LEU A 187 -0.11 21.29 -18.04
CA LEU A 187 -1.42 21.06 -17.40
C LEU A 187 -1.28 20.10 -16.23
N ALA A 188 -0.48 19.05 -16.39
CA ALA A 188 -0.18 18.09 -15.32
C ALA A 188 0.43 18.77 -14.08
N ARG A 189 1.42 19.64 -14.26
CA ARG A 189 2.05 20.39 -13.17
C ARG A 189 1.05 21.31 -12.46
N THR A 190 0.25 22.05 -13.22
CA THR A 190 -0.78 22.93 -12.65
C THR A 190 -1.79 22.15 -11.81
N LEU A 191 -2.25 20.98 -12.28
CA LEU A 191 -3.16 20.11 -11.53
C LEU A 191 -2.52 19.58 -10.23
N VAL A 192 -1.26 19.17 -10.29
CA VAL A 192 -0.51 18.70 -9.13
C VAL A 192 -0.34 19.80 -8.10
N ASP A 193 0.02 21.02 -8.53
CA ASP A 193 0.15 22.18 -7.64
C ASP A 193 -1.19 22.52 -6.96
N GLN A 194 -2.29 22.46 -7.68
CA GLN A 194 -3.64 22.62 -7.11
C GLN A 194 -3.96 21.54 -6.08
N ARG A 195 -3.66 20.26 -6.38
CA ARG A 195 -3.85 19.14 -5.43
C ARG A 195 -2.99 19.31 -4.18
N LYS A 196 -1.72 19.73 -4.34
CA LYS A 196 -0.82 20.02 -3.22
C LYS A 196 -1.35 21.16 -2.34
N ALA A 197 -1.86 22.23 -2.95
CA ALA A 197 -2.45 23.36 -2.23
C ALA A 197 -3.71 22.93 -1.46
N ALA A 198 -4.63 22.20 -2.10
CA ALA A 198 -5.84 21.69 -1.47
C ALA A 198 -5.52 20.76 -0.28
N LYS A 199 -4.57 19.83 -0.46
CA LYS A 199 -4.14 18.93 0.62
C LYS A 199 -3.52 19.67 1.81
N LYS A 200 -2.74 20.75 1.54
CA LYS A 200 -2.20 21.60 2.60
C LYS A 200 -3.30 22.36 3.35
N GLU A 201 -4.29 22.87 2.63
CA GLU A 201 -5.44 23.57 3.22
C GLU A 201 -6.30 22.64 4.06
N GLU A 202 -6.53 21.41 3.59
CA GLU A 202 -7.25 20.36 4.32
C GLU A 202 -6.54 20.01 5.64
N ILE A 203 -5.22 19.80 5.61
CA ILE A 203 -4.40 19.55 6.80
C ILE A 203 -4.45 20.74 7.75
N PHE A 204 -4.33 21.97 7.25
CA PHE A 204 -4.41 23.18 8.05
C PHE A 204 -5.79 23.34 8.71
N ASN A 205 -6.86 23.14 7.95
CA ASN A 205 -8.22 23.22 8.47
C ASN A 205 -8.54 22.11 9.49
N ALA A 206 -7.97 20.91 9.30
CA ALA A 206 -8.12 19.81 10.28
C ALA A 206 -7.40 20.13 11.61
N GLN A 207 -6.27 20.84 11.55
CA GLN A 207 -5.55 21.28 12.75
C GLN A 207 -6.17 22.52 13.41
N THR A 208 -6.89 23.35 12.65
CA THR A 208 -7.43 24.66 13.15
C THR A 208 -8.84 24.54 13.71
N LYS A 209 -9.51 23.38 13.61
CA LYS A 209 -10.81 23.14 14.26
C LYS A 209 -10.66 22.98 15.78
N VAL A 210 -10.03 23.96 16.42
CA VAL A 210 -10.08 24.13 17.88
C VAL A 210 -11.38 24.84 18.20
N THR A 211 -12.42 24.11 18.55
CA THR A 211 -13.64 24.67 19.15
C THR A 211 -13.36 25.04 20.59
N LEU A 212 -14.13 26.02 21.13
CA LEU A 212 -14.01 26.45 22.54
C LEU A 212 -14.13 25.27 23.53
N ASP A 213 -14.91 24.23 23.17
CA ASP A 213 -15.03 23.00 23.97
C ASP A 213 -13.70 22.22 24.04
N ASN A 214 -12.95 22.18 22.92
CA ASN A 214 -11.62 21.55 22.88
C ASN A 214 -10.55 22.35 23.61
N LEU A 215 -10.75 23.64 23.85
CA LEU A 215 -9.78 24.50 24.56
C LEU A 215 -9.70 24.10 26.05
N PHE A 216 -10.84 23.76 26.67
CA PHE A 216 -10.87 23.25 28.03
C PHE A 216 -10.26 21.85 28.15
N ASP A 217 -10.46 20.99 27.13
CA ASP A 217 -9.81 19.69 27.07
C ASP A 217 -8.32 19.81 26.79
N GLN A 218 -7.88 20.78 25.97
CA GLN A 218 -6.47 21.07 25.76
C GLN A 218 -5.79 21.68 26.99
N MET A 219 -6.50 22.44 27.82
CA MET A 219 -5.96 22.93 29.10
C MET A 219 -5.78 21.80 30.12
N LYS A 220 -6.65 20.78 30.09
CA LYS A 220 -6.46 19.52 30.83
C LYS A 220 -5.37 18.64 30.24
N LEU A 221 -5.20 18.64 28.91
CA LEU A 221 -4.14 17.95 28.15
C LEU A 221 -2.74 18.60 28.34
N GLY A 222 -2.65 19.81 28.93
CA GLY A 222 -1.38 20.46 29.25
C GLY A 222 -0.49 19.70 30.24
N GLU A 223 -1.01 18.66 30.88
CA GLU A 223 -0.25 17.74 31.72
C GLU A 223 0.27 16.50 30.97
N ILE A 224 -0.20 16.24 29.73
CA ILE A 224 0.22 15.08 28.94
C ILE A 224 1.56 15.39 28.26
N LYS A 225 2.56 14.58 28.51
CA LYS A 225 3.87 14.69 27.88
C LYS A 225 3.78 14.27 26.40
N GLU A 226 4.14 15.15 25.45
CA GLU A 226 4.25 14.80 24.03
C GLU A 226 5.63 14.20 23.74
N LEU A 227 5.65 12.99 23.17
CA LEU A 227 6.84 12.38 22.60
C LEU A 227 6.83 12.60 21.10
N GLN A 228 7.69 13.50 20.62
CA GLN A 228 7.81 13.80 19.21
C GLN A 228 8.77 12.82 18.52
N ILE A 229 8.36 12.27 17.37
CA ILE A 229 9.13 11.27 16.62
C ILE A 229 9.24 11.68 15.16
N ILE A 230 10.40 11.42 14.56
CA ILE A 230 10.64 11.45 13.13
C ILE A 230 10.86 10.02 12.66
N VAL A 231 10.14 9.57 11.63
CA VAL A 231 10.25 8.23 11.06
C VAL A 231 10.90 8.30 9.69
N LYS A 232 11.95 7.52 9.48
CA LYS A 232 12.57 7.32 8.17
C LYS A 232 12.60 5.82 7.86
N ALA A 233 12.20 5.44 6.66
CA ALA A 233 12.17 4.05 6.22
C ALA A 233 12.69 3.91 4.77
N ASP A 234 12.97 2.68 4.36
CA ASP A 234 13.41 2.36 3.00
C ASP A 234 12.34 2.65 1.94
N VAL A 235 11.07 2.36 2.26
CA VAL A 235 9.91 2.59 1.40
C VAL A 235 8.85 3.43 2.11
N GLN A 236 8.02 4.12 1.33
CA GLN A 236 6.99 5.02 1.87
C GLN A 236 5.94 4.26 2.71
N GLY A 237 5.53 3.07 2.25
CA GLY A 237 4.57 2.24 2.98
C GLY A 237 5.08 1.81 4.36
N SER A 238 6.37 1.46 4.49
CA SER A 238 6.99 1.14 5.78
C SER A 238 7.02 2.35 6.72
N ALA A 239 7.32 3.55 6.20
CA ALA A 239 7.31 4.78 7.00
C ALA A 239 5.91 5.06 7.58
N GLU A 240 4.87 4.84 6.78
CA GLU A 240 3.49 5.06 7.17
C GLU A 240 2.99 4.00 8.17
N ALA A 241 3.32 2.73 7.95
CA ALA A 241 2.99 1.64 8.88
C ALA A 241 3.64 1.83 10.27
N VAL A 242 4.92 2.22 10.29
CA VAL A 242 5.65 2.51 11.54
C VAL A 242 5.02 3.72 12.24
N LYS A 243 4.69 4.80 11.49
CA LYS A 243 4.00 5.97 12.02
C LYS A 243 2.69 5.57 12.71
N GLN A 244 1.81 4.86 12.03
CA GLN A 244 0.51 4.44 12.58
C GLN A 244 0.67 3.54 13.80
N SER A 245 1.65 2.63 13.78
CA SER A 245 1.93 1.75 14.92
C SER A 245 2.41 2.53 16.14
N LEU A 246 3.27 3.53 15.94
CA LEU A 246 3.77 4.38 17.01
C LEU A 246 2.68 5.29 17.60
N GLU A 247 1.84 5.88 16.76
CA GLU A 247 0.73 6.73 17.21
C GLU A 247 -0.31 5.96 18.02
N LYS A 248 -0.52 4.65 17.73
CA LYS A 248 -1.38 3.75 18.52
C LYS A 248 -0.85 3.45 19.93
N LEU A 249 0.44 3.66 20.20
CA LEU A 249 1.04 3.47 21.52
C LEU A 249 0.75 4.64 22.48
N SER A 250 0.10 5.70 22.02
CA SER A 250 -0.31 6.82 22.85
C SER A 250 -1.21 6.34 23.99
N ASN A 251 -1.00 6.86 25.18
CA ASN A 251 -1.80 6.62 26.36
C ASN A 251 -2.15 7.94 27.07
N ASP A 252 -2.85 7.87 28.20
CA ASP A 252 -3.32 9.05 28.95
C ASP A 252 -2.17 9.86 29.57
N GLU A 253 -0.97 9.29 29.72
CA GLU A 253 0.20 9.97 30.31
C GLU A 253 1.15 10.53 29.24
N VAL A 254 1.27 9.85 28.08
CA VAL A 254 2.20 10.20 27.01
C VAL A 254 1.54 10.09 25.65
N ARG A 255 1.50 11.20 24.93
CA ARG A 255 1.04 11.24 23.55
C ARG A 255 2.20 11.10 22.58
N VAL A 256 2.20 10.05 21.78
CA VAL A 256 3.18 9.86 20.69
C VAL A 256 2.70 10.63 19.46
N LYS A 257 3.55 11.53 18.97
CA LYS A 257 3.25 12.36 17.79
C LYS A 257 4.37 12.25 16.76
N VAL A 258 4.04 11.66 15.62
CA VAL A 258 5.01 11.61 14.51
C VAL A 258 4.93 12.92 13.73
N ILE A 259 5.97 13.76 13.84
CA ILE A 259 6.04 15.08 13.21
C ILE A 259 6.48 15.02 11.75
N HIS A 260 7.25 13.99 11.37
CA HIS A 260 7.68 13.76 10.01
C HIS A 260 7.86 12.26 9.73
N ALA A 261 7.34 11.78 8.60
CA ALA A 261 7.53 10.42 8.12
C ALA A 261 7.84 10.45 6.62
N ALA A 262 8.95 9.86 6.21
CA ALA A 262 9.35 9.86 4.80
C ALA A 262 10.26 8.67 4.46
N ALA A 263 10.24 8.28 3.17
CA ALA A 263 11.16 7.30 2.63
C ALA A 263 12.56 7.90 2.41
N GLY A 264 13.59 7.08 2.60
CA GLY A 264 14.98 7.41 2.35
C GLY A 264 15.85 7.47 3.61
N ALA A 265 17.14 7.73 3.42
CA ALA A 265 18.12 7.81 4.52
C ALA A 265 17.85 9.01 5.44
N VAL A 266 18.32 8.92 6.68
CA VAL A 266 18.32 10.06 7.60
C VAL A 266 19.31 11.10 7.10
N THR A 267 18.85 12.35 6.93
CA THR A 267 19.63 13.48 6.41
C THR A 267 19.96 14.48 7.51
N GLU A 268 20.88 15.40 7.24
CA GLU A 268 21.22 16.51 8.13
C GLU A 268 20.00 17.39 8.49
N SER A 269 19.09 17.58 7.51
CA SER A 269 17.83 18.29 7.74
C SER A 269 16.92 17.58 8.75
N ASP A 270 16.88 16.25 8.72
CA ASP A 270 16.10 15.45 9.69
C ASP A 270 16.70 15.60 11.10
N VAL A 271 18.02 15.58 11.21
CA VAL A 271 18.72 15.79 12.49
C VAL A 271 18.49 17.21 13.03
N THR A 272 18.53 18.22 12.16
CA THR A 272 18.23 19.60 12.55
C THR A 272 16.78 19.74 13.03
N LEU A 273 15.83 19.15 12.32
CA LEU A 273 14.43 19.13 12.72
C LEU A 273 14.26 18.42 14.08
N ALA A 274 14.90 17.28 14.28
CA ALA A 274 14.85 16.53 15.54
C ALA A 274 15.40 17.38 16.71
N LYS A 275 16.52 18.09 16.49
CA LYS A 275 17.12 18.95 17.50
C LYS A 275 16.21 20.12 17.89
N VAL A 276 15.57 20.77 16.91
CA VAL A 276 14.66 21.90 17.15
C VAL A 276 13.37 21.45 17.84
N SER A 277 12.85 20.29 17.45
CA SER A 277 11.59 19.75 17.97
C SER A 277 11.78 18.87 19.20
N ASN A 278 13.02 18.65 19.67
CA ASN A 278 13.34 17.66 20.70
C ASN A 278 12.75 16.26 20.40
N ALA A 279 12.82 15.86 19.14
CA ALA A 279 12.22 14.63 18.63
C ALA A 279 13.24 13.49 18.57
N ILE A 280 12.75 12.25 18.68
CA ILE A 280 13.55 11.04 18.47
C ILE A 280 13.45 10.63 17.01
N ILE A 281 14.60 10.28 16.38
CA ILE A 281 14.60 9.74 15.02
C ILE A 281 14.57 8.22 15.07
N ILE A 282 13.59 7.63 14.42
CA ILE A 282 13.47 6.18 14.20
C ILE A 282 13.77 5.89 12.74
N ALA A 283 14.82 5.11 12.52
CA ALA A 283 15.27 4.68 11.19
C ALA A 283 14.97 3.18 10.99
N PHE A 284 14.03 2.88 10.11
CA PHE A 284 13.62 1.51 9.77
C PHE A 284 14.30 1.08 8.47
N ASN A 285 15.18 0.09 8.55
CA ASN A 285 15.94 -0.48 7.42
C ASN A 285 16.72 0.56 6.58
N VAL A 286 17.05 1.70 7.17
CA VAL A 286 17.86 2.75 6.53
C VAL A 286 19.01 3.18 7.43
N ARG A 287 20.08 3.71 6.82
CA ARG A 287 21.25 4.23 7.53
C ARG A 287 21.31 5.75 7.36
N PRO A 288 21.83 6.48 8.35
CA PRO A 288 22.08 7.89 8.19
C PRO A 288 23.13 8.14 7.08
N VAL A 289 23.04 9.33 6.45
CA VAL A 289 24.12 9.79 5.59
C VAL A 289 25.33 10.17 6.44
N ALA A 290 26.52 10.16 5.85
CA ALA A 290 27.78 10.37 6.60
C ALA A 290 27.86 11.74 7.29
N THR A 291 27.00 12.70 6.90
CA THR A 291 26.93 14.08 7.44
C THR A 291 25.79 14.27 8.46
N ALA A 292 25.02 13.22 8.75
CA ALA A 292 23.86 13.29 9.67
C ALA A 292 24.20 12.86 11.10
#